data_d83408ec52f8ebe12248d9fc1894b3ed
#
_entry.id   d83408ec52f8ebe12248d9fc1894b3ed
#
_cell.length_a   1.000
_cell.length_b   1.000
_cell.length_c   1.000
_cell.angle_alpha   90.00
_cell.angle_beta   90.00
_cell.angle_gamma   90.00
#
_symmetry.space_group_name_H-M   'P 1'
#
loop_
_entity.id
_entity.type
_entity.pdbx_description
1 polymer ?
#
loop_
_entity_poly.entity_id
_entity_poly.type
_entity_poly.pdbx_seq_one_letter_code
_entity_poly.pdbx_strand_id
1 'polypeptide(L)'
;MKLTRLLSTLLAACLSMSLLCTGSLAVSDSAKLETIQVLGILSGDGSGNLNLSSSVTRAQFVTMMVAASSYKDAVGSYGSSLFKDLKGDHWASPYVKVAVEQGWMSGYVDGTFRPDQGITLEEGCTALLRLLGYDSSTLTGAYPTAQLSKASALGLLDDV
;
A
#
# COMPACT_ATOMS: atom_id res chain seq x y z
N MET A 1 56.05 -25.50 7.03
CA MET A 1 55.62 -24.89 5.74
C MET A 1 54.26 -25.43 5.21
N LYS A 2 53.47 -26.13 6.00
CA LYS A 2 52.17 -26.70 5.57
C LYS A 2 50.93 -26.07 6.19
N LEU A 3 51.06 -25.37 7.32
CA LEU A 3 49.93 -24.80 8.04
C LEU A 3 49.42 -23.47 7.40
N THR A 4 50.32 -22.67 6.87
CA THR A 4 49.96 -21.39 6.21
C THR A 4 49.24 -21.58 4.87
N ARG A 5 49.50 -22.69 4.15
CA ARG A 5 48.79 -23.01 2.90
C ARG A 5 47.37 -23.54 3.15
N LEU A 6 47.15 -24.26 4.26
CA LEU A 6 45.83 -24.73 4.68
C LEU A 6 44.92 -23.56 5.15
N LEU A 7 45.50 -22.57 5.85
CA LEU A 7 44.75 -21.38 6.27
C LEU A 7 44.35 -20.51 5.07
N SER A 8 45.23 -20.34 4.06
CA SER A 8 44.90 -19.53 2.89
C SER A 8 43.83 -20.18 2.00
N THR A 9 43.81 -21.51 1.89
CA THR A 9 42.74 -22.21 1.12
C THR A 9 41.41 -22.23 1.84
N LEU A 10 41.40 -22.32 3.17
CA LEU A 10 40.19 -22.18 3.96
C LEU A 10 39.60 -20.77 3.91
N LEU A 11 40.44 -19.72 3.97
CA LEU A 11 40.03 -18.34 3.85
C LEU A 11 39.48 -18.02 2.44
N ALA A 12 40.10 -18.57 1.39
CA ALA A 12 39.59 -18.42 0.02
C ALA A 12 38.27 -19.13 -0.21
N ALA A 13 38.08 -20.32 0.38
CA ALA A 13 36.82 -21.06 0.32
C ALA A 13 35.68 -20.34 1.07
N CYS A 14 35.96 -19.73 2.22
CA CYS A 14 34.96 -18.92 2.94
C CYS A 14 34.58 -17.63 2.21
N LEU A 15 35.57 -16.98 1.54
CA LEU A 15 35.27 -15.78 0.73
C LEU A 15 34.49 -16.11 -0.56
N SER A 16 34.73 -17.26 -1.18
CA SER A 16 33.96 -17.67 -2.36
C SER A 16 32.54 -18.13 -2.04
N MET A 17 32.29 -18.61 -0.82
CA MET A 17 30.95 -19.02 -0.38
C MET A 17 30.09 -17.83 0.06
N SER A 18 30.69 -16.69 0.42
CA SER A 18 29.95 -15.46 0.73
C SER A 18 29.54 -14.66 -0.52
N LEU A 19 30.07 -14.97 -1.71
CA LEU A 19 29.75 -14.29 -2.96
C LEU A 19 28.61 -14.97 -3.75
N LEU A 20 28.11 -16.12 -3.29
CA LEU A 20 27.03 -16.86 -3.95
C LEU A 20 25.65 -16.63 -3.32
N CYS A 21 25.54 -15.72 -2.36
CA CYS A 21 24.26 -15.38 -1.70
C CYS A 21 23.81 -13.93 -2.00
N THR A 22 24.06 -13.43 -3.22
CA THR A 22 23.35 -12.26 -3.76
C THR A 22 22.22 -12.69 -4.69
N GLY A 23 21.58 -13.81 -4.39
CA GLY A 23 20.23 -14.06 -4.85
C GLY A 23 19.36 -13.05 -4.11
N SER A 24 18.88 -12.01 -4.79
CA SER A 24 17.70 -11.29 -4.37
C SER A 24 16.66 -12.37 -4.10
N LEU A 25 16.35 -12.63 -2.83
CA LEU A 25 15.24 -13.48 -2.46
C LEU A 25 13.98 -12.70 -2.85
N ALA A 26 13.55 -12.84 -4.09
CA ALA A 26 12.28 -12.34 -4.52
C ALA A 26 11.22 -12.96 -3.61
N VAL A 27 10.59 -12.14 -2.78
CA VAL A 27 9.49 -12.58 -1.92
C VAL A 27 8.38 -13.05 -2.85
N SER A 28 7.91 -14.28 -2.68
CA SER A 28 6.84 -14.83 -3.52
C SER A 28 5.53 -14.04 -3.30
N ASP A 29 4.69 -13.97 -4.31
CA ASP A 29 3.40 -13.28 -4.21
C ASP A 29 2.50 -13.87 -3.13
N SER A 30 2.59 -15.19 -2.90
CA SER A 30 1.90 -15.82 -1.77
C SER A 30 2.40 -15.32 -0.41
N ALA A 31 3.70 -15.11 -0.24
CA ALA A 31 4.26 -14.58 1.00
C ALA A 31 3.93 -13.10 1.18
N LYS A 32 3.91 -12.31 0.10
CA LYS A 32 3.43 -10.91 0.14
C LYS A 32 1.97 -10.86 0.59
N LEU A 33 1.12 -11.70 0.00
CA LEU A 33 -0.31 -11.79 0.32
C LEU A 33 -0.54 -12.20 1.77
N GLU A 34 0.13 -13.24 2.24
CA GLU A 34 0.06 -13.70 3.64
C GLU A 34 0.48 -12.57 4.60
N THR A 35 1.53 -11.85 4.28
CA THR A 35 2.02 -10.73 5.10
C THR A 35 0.96 -9.64 5.25
N ILE A 36 0.34 -9.18 4.17
CA ILE A 36 -0.69 -8.11 4.26
C ILE A 36 -1.97 -8.59 4.94
N GLN A 37 -2.27 -9.90 4.90
CA GLN A 37 -3.38 -10.48 5.65
C GLN A 37 -3.06 -10.54 7.16
N VAL A 38 -1.87 -11.02 7.55
CA VAL A 38 -1.43 -11.07 8.96
C VAL A 38 -1.37 -9.67 9.56
N LEU A 39 -0.96 -8.67 8.79
CA LEU A 39 -0.96 -7.27 9.22
C LEU A 39 -2.36 -6.64 9.30
N GLY A 40 -3.40 -7.36 8.86
CA GLY A 40 -4.78 -6.86 8.84
C GLY A 40 -5.03 -5.78 7.80
N ILE A 41 -4.14 -5.61 6.82
CA ILE A 41 -4.30 -4.65 5.73
C ILE A 41 -5.34 -5.15 4.73
N LEU A 42 -5.30 -6.45 4.40
CA LEU A 42 -6.26 -7.10 3.53
C LEU A 42 -7.01 -8.17 4.33
N SER A 43 -8.33 -8.05 4.37
CA SER A 43 -9.22 -9.08 4.93
C SER A 43 -10.20 -9.53 3.84
N GLY A 44 -10.56 -10.81 3.85
CA GLY A 44 -11.57 -11.36 2.95
C GLY A 44 -12.98 -10.85 3.29
N ASP A 45 -13.93 -11.23 2.45
CA ASP A 45 -15.36 -11.09 2.75
C ASP A 45 -15.75 -11.97 3.97
N GLY A 46 -17.01 -11.88 4.39
CA GLY A 46 -17.52 -12.67 5.53
C GLY A 46 -17.40 -14.19 5.39
N SER A 47 -17.03 -14.69 4.19
CA SER A 47 -16.73 -16.09 3.90
C SER A 47 -15.23 -16.38 3.77
N GLY A 48 -14.38 -15.38 3.98
CA GLY A 48 -12.92 -15.49 3.89
C GLY A 48 -12.35 -15.40 2.46
N ASN A 49 -13.17 -15.10 1.43
CA ASN A 49 -12.69 -14.95 0.07
C ASN A 49 -12.05 -13.56 -0.11
N LEU A 50 -10.84 -13.53 -0.66
CA LEU A 50 -10.12 -12.26 -0.90
C LEU A 50 -10.57 -11.55 -2.18
N ASN A 51 -11.24 -12.26 -3.10
CA ASN A 51 -11.75 -11.73 -4.37
C ASN A 51 -10.71 -10.94 -5.19
N LEU A 52 -9.47 -11.46 -5.25
CA LEU A 52 -8.29 -10.78 -5.83
C LEU A 52 -8.44 -10.41 -7.32
N SER A 53 -9.38 -11.02 -8.04
CA SER A 53 -9.67 -10.72 -9.44
C SER A 53 -10.71 -9.60 -9.63
N SER A 54 -11.28 -9.10 -8.57
CA SER A 54 -12.30 -8.05 -8.61
C SER A 54 -11.69 -6.66 -8.53
N SER A 55 -12.34 -5.67 -9.14
CA SER A 55 -11.96 -4.27 -8.98
C SER A 55 -12.12 -3.84 -7.52
N VAL A 56 -11.12 -3.12 -7.00
CA VAL A 56 -11.14 -2.57 -5.65
C VAL A 56 -12.01 -1.33 -5.62
N THR A 57 -12.96 -1.25 -4.69
CA THR A 57 -13.78 -0.05 -4.49
C THR A 57 -13.00 1.03 -3.72
N ARG A 58 -13.44 2.28 -3.81
CA ARG A 58 -12.84 3.39 -3.06
C ARG A 58 -12.93 3.17 -1.55
N ALA A 59 -14.03 2.59 -1.06
CA ALA A 59 -14.18 2.22 0.36
C ALA A 59 -13.19 1.14 0.79
N GLN A 60 -13.01 0.10 -0.01
CA GLN A 60 -12.03 -0.96 0.27
C GLN A 60 -10.61 -0.42 0.25
N PHE A 61 -10.28 0.39 -0.76
CA PHE A 61 -8.94 0.97 -0.89
C PHE A 61 -8.58 1.85 0.31
N VAL A 62 -9.47 2.75 0.72
CA VAL A 62 -9.23 3.62 1.88
C VAL A 62 -9.05 2.82 3.15
N THR A 63 -9.80 1.75 3.34
CA THR A 63 -9.68 0.88 4.52
C THR A 63 -8.30 0.21 4.55
N MET A 64 -7.87 -0.37 3.44
CA MET A 64 -6.53 -0.98 3.33
C MET A 64 -5.42 0.05 3.58
N MET A 65 -5.54 1.25 3.02
CA MET A 65 -4.57 2.32 3.17
C MET A 65 -4.45 2.78 4.64
N VAL A 66 -5.57 2.96 5.34
CA VAL A 66 -5.57 3.32 6.77
C VAL A 66 -5.02 2.18 7.62
N ALA A 67 -5.38 0.93 7.32
CA ALA A 67 -4.85 -0.25 8.02
C ALA A 67 -3.33 -0.41 7.85
N ALA A 68 -2.77 0.03 6.72
CA ALA A 68 -1.33 0.05 6.46
C ALA A 68 -0.61 1.24 7.12
N SER A 69 -1.31 2.18 7.71
CA SER A 69 -0.77 3.41 8.27
C SER A 69 -0.55 3.34 9.78
N SER A 70 0.13 4.34 10.33
CA SER A 70 0.24 4.55 11.78
C SER A 70 -1.10 4.96 12.44
N TYR A 71 -2.12 5.24 11.66
CA TYR A 71 -3.45 5.65 12.12
C TYR A 71 -4.45 4.49 12.24
N LYS A 72 -4.02 3.24 12.01
CA LYS A 72 -4.89 2.07 12.12
C LYS A 72 -5.64 1.97 13.45
N ASP A 73 -4.97 2.35 14.54
CA ASP A 73 -5.54 2.30 15.89
C ASP A 73 -6.32 3.58 16.27
N ALA A 74 -6.29 4.60 15.40
CA ALA A 74 -7.05 5.83 15.57
C ALA A 74 -8.43 5.78 14.91
N VAL A 75 -8.78 4.66 14.29
CA VAL A 75 -10.09 4.45 13.66
C VAL A 75 -11.15 4.35 14.75
N GLY A 76 -11.95 5.42 14.88
CA GLY A 76 -13.03 5.49 15.87
C GLY A 76 -14.25 4.63 15.51
N SER A 77 -15.21 4.58 16.43
CA SER A 77 -16.54 4.08 16.14
C SER A 77 -17.24 5.01 15.13
N TYR A 78 -18.30 4.51 14.50
CA TYR A 78 -19.16 5.24 13.57
C TYR A 78 -19.35 6.71 13.97
N GLY A 79 -19.30 7.60 13.00
CA GLY A 79 -19.32 9.05 13.20
C GLY A 79 -20.34 9.75 12.32
N SER A 80 -20.33 11.08 12.32
CA SER A 80 -21.14 11.91 11.44
C SER A 80 -20.78 11.64 9.97
N SER A 81 -21.81 11.63 9.11
CA SER A 81 -21.60 11.53 7.66
C SER A 81 -20.81 12.74 7.14
N LEU A 82 -19.69 12.49 6.50
CA LEU A 82 -18.86 13.53 5.84
C LEU A 82 -19.32 13.80 4.41
N PHE A 83 -20.04 12.86 3.80
CA PHE A 83 -20.45 12.91 2.39
C PHE A 83 -21.91 12.52 2.24
N LYS A 84 -22.57 13.01 1.20
CA LYS A 84 -24.01 12.79 0.95
C LYS A 84 -24.37 11.31 0.77
N ASP A 85 -23.46 10.54 0.20
CA ASP A 85 -23.61 9.13 -0.15
C ASP A 85 -22.92 8.16 0.82
N LEU A 86 -22.31 8.67 1.88
CA LEU A 86 -21.63 7.87 2.90
C LEU A 86 -22.23 8.15 4.27
N LYS A 87 -23.17 7.31 4.71
CA LYS A 87 -23.81 7.43 6.01
C LYS A 87 -22.82 7.17 7.15
N GLY A 88 -23.05 7.76 8.31
CA GLY A 88 -22.20 7.58 9.49
C GLY A 88 -22.11 6.14 9.99
N ASP A 89 -23.12 5.31 9.72
CA ASP A 89 -23.18 3.89 10.08
C ASP A 89 -22.59 2.96 9.00
N HIS A 90 -22.14 3.50 7.88
CA HIS A 90 -21.46 2.72 6.86
C HIS A 90 -20.09 2.22 7.37
N TRP A 91 -19.78 0.96 7.14
CA TRP A 91 -18.60 0.29 7.66
C TRP A 91 -17.27 1.01 7.36
N ALA A 92 -17.18 1.68 6.20
CA ALA A 92 -15.98 2.42 5.79
C ALA A 92 -15.92 3.86 6.33
N SER A 93 -17.01 4.40 6.91
CA SER A 93 -17.07 5.79 7.37
C SER A 93 -15.95 6.20 8.30
N PRO A 94 -15.57 5.42 9.32
CA PRO A 94 -14.48 5.80 10.22
C PRO A 94 -13.12 5.84 9.49
N TYR A 95 -12.89 4.97 8.53
CA TYR A 95 -11.66 4.95 7.71
C TYR A 95 -11.61 6.13 6.74
N VAL A 96 -12.73 6.42 6.08
CA VAL A 96 -12.85 7.58 5.19
C VAL A 96 -12.58 8.87 5.97
N LYS A 97 -13.10 8.98 7.19
CA LYS A 97 -12.85 10.14 8.06
C LYS A 97 -11.35 10.32 8.30
N VAL A 98 -10.64 9.28 8.71
CA VAL A 98 -9.18 9.34 8.93
C VAL A 98 -8.46 9.78 7.66
N ALA A 99 -8.74 9.14 6.52
CA ALA A 99 -8.07 9.45 5.27
C ALA A 99 -8.31 10.88 4.77
N VAL A 100 -9.51 11.42 5.00
CA VAL A 100 -9.85 12.80 4.65
C VAL A 100 -9.18 13.80 5.60
N GLU A 101 -9.19 13.54 6.90
CA GLU A 101 -8.52 14.37 7.92
C GLU A 101 -7.01 14.44 7.72
N GLN A 102 -6.42 13.33 7.26
CA GLN A 102 -4.98 13.26 6.91
C GLN A 102 -4.67 13.83 5.50
N GLY A 103 -5.70 14.21 4.73
CA GLY A 103 -5.52 14.74 3.37
C GLY A 103 -5.11 13.69 2.34
N TRP A 104 -5.19 12.40 2.65
CA TRP A 104 -4.80 11.32 1.72
C TRP A 104 -5.81 11.12 0.60
N MET A 105 -7.09 11.19 0.94
CA MET A 105 -8.19 11.12 -0.02
C MET A 105 -9.17 12.29 0.19
N SER A 106 -9.94 12.60 -0.84
CA SER A 106 -11.01 13.57 -0.79
C SER A 106 -12.27 13.02 -1.49
N GLY A 107 -13.40 13.64 -1.19
CA GLY A 107 -14.62 13.46 -1.99
C GLY A 107 -14.60 14.26 -3.28
N TYR A 108 -15.68 14.15 -4.02
CA TYR A 108 -15.89 14.86 -5.26
C TYR A 108 -16.55 16.24 -5.00
N VAL A 109 -16.47 17.13 -6.00
CA VAL A 109 -17.02 18.49 -5.91
C VAL A 109 -18.54 18.53 -5.69
N ASP A 110 -19.24 17.44 -6.04
CA ASP A 110 -20.69 17.28 -5.80
C ASP A 110 -21.04 16.91 -4.35
N GLY A 111 -20.04 16.75 -3.49
CA GLY A 111 -20.18 16.40 -2.08
C GLY A 111 -20.38 14.90 -1.84
N THR A 112 -20.05 14.05 -2.82
CA THR A 112 -20.06 12.59 -2.69
C THR A 112 -18.67 12.02 -2.45
N PHE A 113 -18.58 10.81 -1.89
CA PHE A 113 -17.34 10.02 -1.77
C PHE A 113 -17.29 8.89 -2.78
N ARG A 114 -18.43 8.37 -3.17
CA ARG A 114 -18.64 7.23 -4.06
C ARG A 114 -17.96 5.95 -3.53
N PRO A 115 -18.35 5.46 -2.35
CA PRO A 115 -17.68 4.35 -1.67
C PRO A 115 -17.63 3.08 -2.49
N ASP A 116 -18.68 2.76 -3.24
CA ASP A 116 -18.81 1.54 -4.05
C ASP A 116 -18.23 1.66 -5.46
N GLN A 117 -17.80 2.85 -5.88
CA GLN A 117 -17.14 3.03 -7.16
C GLN A 117 -15.74 2.42 -7.14
N GLY A 118 -15.35 1.71 -8.22
CA GLY A 118 -13.98 1.25 -8.41
C GLY A 118 -12.99 2.43 -8.35
N ILE A 119 -11.93 2.29 -7.59
CA ILE A 119 -10.86 3.30 -7.57
C ILE A 119 -10.07 3.24 -8.88
N THR A 120 -9.72 4.39 -9.46
CA THR A 120 -8.85 4.41 -10.62
C THR A 120 -7.37 4.34 -10.20
N LEU A 121 -6.50 3.94 -11.14
CA LEU A 121 -5.06 3.87 -10.89
C LEU A 121 -4.50 5.23 -10.45
N GLU A 122 -4.93 6.30 -11.11
CA GLU A 122 -4.49 7.67 -10.82
C GLU A 122 -4.92 8.13 -9.42
N GLU A 123 -6.16 7.82 -9.04
CA GLU A 123 -6.67 8.11 -7.69
C GLU A 123 -5.90 7.33 -6.62
N GLY A 124 -5.67 6.03 -6.85
CA GLY A 124 -4.91 5.16 -5.95
C GLY A 124 -3.46 5.62 -5.78
N CYS A 125 -2.76 5.88 -6.88
CA CYS A 125 -1.40 6.43 -6.84
C CYS A 125 -1.33 7.77 -6.10
N THR A 126 -2.29 8.66 -6.35
CA THR A 126 -2.34 9.97 -5.67
C THR A 126 -2.50 9.80 -4.16
N ALA A 127 -3.40 8.93 -3.73
CA ALA A 127 -3.64 8.68 -2.31
C ALA A 127 -2.43 8.03 -1.62
N LEU A 128 -1.78 7.04 -2.26
CA LEU A 128 -0.57 6.40 -1.74
C LEU A 128 0.60 7.38 -1.65
N LEU A 129 0.79 8.24 -2.64
CA LEU A 129 1.83 9.27 -2.60
C LEU A 129 1.62 10.22 -1.42
N ARG A 130 0.38 10.65 -1.17
CA ARG A 130 0.06 11.50 -0.02
C ARG A 130 0.27 10.78 1.31
N LEU A 131 -0.11 9.51 1.40
CA LEU A 131 0.19 8.67 2.57
C LEU A 131 1.69 8.60 2.86
N LEU A 132 2.52 8.52 1.81
CA LEU A 132 3.98 8.51 1.89
C LEU A 132 4.59 9.91 2.11
N GLY A 133 3.77 10.96 2.25
CA GLY A 133 4.22 12.32 2.53
C GLY A 133 4.61 13.15 1.29
N TYR A 134 4.29 12.68 0.09
CA TYR A 134 4.50 13.47 -1.13
C TYR A 134 3.33 14.41 -1.37
N ASP A 135 3.59 15.71 -1.35
CA ASP A 135 2.60 16.70 -1.74
C ASP A 135 2.49 16.80 -3.26
N SER A 136 1.25 16.79 -3.76
CA SER A 136 0.97 16.92 -5.21
C SER A 136 1.53 18.21 -5.80
N SER A 137 1.66 19.28 -5.01
CA SER A 137 2.24 20.57 -5.44
C SER A 137 3.74 20.51 -5.69
N THR A 138 4.42 19.50 -5.14
CA THR A 138 5.87 19.29 -5.31
C THR A 138 6.21 18.38 -6.49
N LEU A 139 5.20 17.79 -7.12
CA LEU A 139 5.40 16.90 -8.27
C LEU A 139 5.54 17.71 -9.56
N THR A 140 6.51 17.33 -10.38
CA THR A 140 6.75 17.99 -11.67
C THR A 140 5.83 17.41 -12.74
N GLY A 141 5.04 18.26 -13.36
CA GLY A 141 4.12 17.90 -14.45
C GLY A 141 2.65 18.05 -14.08
N ALA A 142 1.78 17.78 -15.06
CA ALA A 142 0.34 17.85 -14.87
C ALA A 142 -0.23 16.52 -14.33
N TYR A 143 -1.35 16.64 -13.59
CA TYR A 143 -2.16 15.48 -13.23
C TYR A 143 -2.78 14.83 -14.48
N PRO A 144 -2.82 13.50 -14.59
CA PRO A 144 -2.31 12.50 -13.63
C PRO A 144 -0.86 12.06 -13.88
N THR A 145 -0.21 12.55 -14.94
CA THR A 145 1.12 12.08 -15.37
C THR A 145 2.19 12.24 -14.28
N ALA A 146 2.16 13.35 -13.55
CA ALA A 146 3.11 13.61 -12.47
C ALA A 146 3.02 12.54 -11.36
N GLN A 147 1.79 12.18 -10.97
CA GLN A 147 1.54 11.17 -9.93
C GLN A 147 1.95 9.77 -10.40
N LEU A 148 1.58 9.38 -11.61
CA LEU A 148 1.94 8.08 -12.17
C LEU A 148 3.46 7.93 -12.35
N SER A 149 4.14 8.97 -12.85
CA SER A 149 5.60 8.97 -12.98
C SER A 149 6.30 8.85 -11.62
N LYS A 150 5.79 9.56 -10.61
CA LYS A 150 6.35 9.46 -9.26
C LYS A 150 6.09 8.09 -8.63
N ALA A 151 4.88 7.53 -8.79
CA ALA A 151 4.53 6.20 -8.31
C ALA A 151 5.41 5.12 -8.96
N SER A 152 5.62 5.19 -10.28
CA SER A 152 6.53 4.29 -11.00
C SER A 152 7.97 4.42 -10.50
N ALA A 153 8.48 5.63 -10.32
CA ALA A 153 9.84 5.86 -9.80
C ALA A 153 10.05 5.34 -8.36
N LEU A 154 8.98 5.12 -7.60
CA LEU A 154 9.01 4.51 -6.27
C LEU A 154 8.76 3.00 -6.28
N GLY A 155 8.60 2.38 -7.44
CA GLY A 155 8.30 0.96 -7.58
C GLY A 155 6.86 0.57 -7.21
N LEU A 156 5.95 1.53 -7.08
CA LEU A 156 4.55 1.25 -6.72
C LEU A 156 3.75 0.63 -7.88
N LEU A 157 4.30 0.63 -9.09
CA LEU A 157 3.67 0.13 -10.31
C LEU A 157 4.44 -1.03 -10.95
N ASP A 158 5.41 -1.63 -10.27
CA ASP A 158 6.29 -2.64 -10.87
C ASP A 158 5.55 -3.93 -11.24
N ASP A 159 4.43 -4.23 -10.59
CA ASP A 159 3.63 -5.44 -10.81
C ASP A 159 2.21 -5.11 -11.36
N VAL A 160 1.99 -3.90 -11.92
CA VAL A 160 0.67 -3.42 -12.41
C VAL A 160 0.61 -3.35 -13.94
#